data_ef6c525b568684d01e59bc61d8a938d0
#
_entry.id   ef6c525b568684d01e59bc61d8a938d0
#
_cell.length_a   1.000
_cell.length_b   1.000
_cell.length_c   1.000
_cell.angle_alpha   90.00
_cell.angle_beta   90.00
_cell.angle_gamma   90.00
#
_symmetry.space_group_name_H-M   'P 1'
#
loop_
_entity.id
_entity.type
_entity.pdbx_description
1 polymer ?
#
loop_
_entity_poly.entity_id
_entity_poly.type
_entity_poly.pdbx_seq_one_letter_code
_entity_poly.pdbx_strand_id
1 'polypeptide(L)'
;MTALGHAALRRIALKVLAQHAGPAAGAEALAAAAHRAYDDLARVSAPLIGQVGVDALTGRTLYLAQRKYPWLVHAREPEQWKGPLAQIVFCLERQDPAVATEAAGAVFATFTGLLVTFIGEPLTARLLRKAWPDAFADASTEET
;
A
#
# COMPACT_ATOMS: atom_id res chain seq x y z
N MET A 1 -8.45 -19.35 -12.18
CA MET A 1 -7.70 -18.17 -12.55
C MET A 1 -7.70 -17.14 -11.44
N THR A 2 -6.56 -16.61 -11.14
CA THR A 2 -6.40 -15.67 -10.03
C THR A 2 -6.53 -14.25 -10.50
N ALA A 3 -7.46 -13.51 -9.94
CA ALA A 3 -7.62 -12.11 -10.24
C ALA A 3 -6.69 -11.23 -9.42
N LEU A 4 -6.10 -11.77 -8.36
CA LEU A 4 -5.30 -11.00 -7.44
C LEU A 4 -3.84 -11.45 -7.37
N GLY A 5 -3.24 -11.69 -8.54
CA GLY A 5 -1.81 -11.91 -8.59
C GLY A 5 -1.06 -10.62 -8.34
N HIS A 6 0.24 -10.73 -8.21
CA HIS A 6 1.07 -9.56 -7.89
C HIS A 6 0.87 -8.41 -8.87
N ALA A 7 0.80 -8.71 -10.16
CA ALA A 7 0.65 -7.65 -11.16
C ALA A 7 -0.67 -6.93 -11.01
N ALA A 8 -1.75 -7.68 -10.73
CA ALA A 8 -3.06 -7.07 -10.54
C ALA A 8 -3.09 -6.21 -9.30
N LEU A 9 -2.50 -6.69 -8.20
CA LEU A 9 -2.46 -5.93 -6.96
C LEU A 9 -1.66 -4.65 -7.13
N ARG A 10 -0.56 -4.72 -7.88
CA ARG A 10 0.24 -3.54 -8.15
C ARG A 10 -0.55 -2.52 -8.96
N ARG A 11 -1.30 -2.99 -9.95
CA ARG A 11 -2.13 -2.12 -10.79
C ARG A 11 -3.18 -1.39 -9.95
N ILE A 12 -3.81 -2.12 -9.06
CA ILE A 12 -4.80 -1.54 -8.17
C ILE A 12 -4.16 -0.49 -7.28
N ALA A 13 -3.01 -0.80 -6.71
CA ALA A 13 -2.32 0.14 -5.84
C ALA A 13 -1.94 1.41 -6.57
N LEU A 14 -1.41 1.28 -7.79
CA LEU A 14 -1.04 2.46 -8.56
C LEU A 14 -2.24 3.32 -8.88
N LYS A 15 -3.38 2.70 -9.15
CA LYS A 15 -4.60 3.43 -9.41
C LYS A 15 -5.06 4.21 -8.19
N VAL A 16 -5.03 3.59 -7.02
CA VAL A 16 -5.40 4.26 -5.77
C VAL A 16 -4.51 5.47 -5.53
N LEU A 17 -3.21 5.29 -5.71
CA LEU A 17 -2.27 6.38 -5.48
C LEU A 17 -2.54 7.54 -6.42
N ALA A 18 -2.80 7.23 -7.69
CA ALA A 18 -3.08 8.27 -8.67
C ALA A 18 -4.37 9.01 -8.34
N GLN A 19 -5.38 8.29 -7.87
CA GLN A 19 -6.66 8.90 -7.55
C GLN A 19 -6.55 9.86 -6.38
N HIS A 20 -5.77 9.50 -5.37
CA HIS A 20 -5.61 10.36 -4.19
C HIS A 20 -4.63 11.50 -4.43
N ALA A 21 -3.58 11.25 -5.21
CA ALA A 21 -2.53 12.25 -5.38
C ALA A 21 -2.83 13.26 -6.49
N GLY A 22 -3.59 12.83 -7.50
CA GLY A 22 -3.88 13.70 -8.62
C GLY A 22 -2.88 13.55 -9.75
N PRO A 23 -3.21 14.12 -10.92
CA PRO A 23 -2.44 13.83 -12.14
C PRO A 23 -1.03 14.41 -12.18
N ALA A 24 -0.76 15.49 -11.48
CA ALA A 24 0.56 16.10 -11.53
C ALA A 24 1.24 16.06 -10.18
N ALA A 25 1.11 14.95 -9.49
CA ALA A 25 1.56 14.87 -8.11
C ALA A 25 3.08 14.81 -8.00
N GLY A 26 3.62 15.57 -7.05
CA GLY A 26 5.00 15.42 -6.65
C GLY A 26 5.13 14.36 -5.56
N ALA A 27 6.34 14.19 -5.07
CA ALA A 27 6.60 13.16 -4.07
C ALA A 27 5.81 13.39 -2.79
N GLU A 28 5.62 14.64 -2.40
CA GLU A 28 4.88 14.96 -1.20
C GLU A 28 3.42 14.53 -1.30
N ALA A 29 2.78 14.87 -2.43
CA ALA A 29 1.39 14.49 -2.64
C ALA A 29 1.27 12.98 -2.74
N LEU A 30 2.24 12.33 -3.33
CA LEU A 30 2.22 10.89 -3.44
C LEU A 30 2.38 10.22 -2.08
N ALA A 31 3.26 10.74 -1.23
CA ALA A 31 3.42 10.21 0.11
C ALA A 31 2.15 10.37 0.92
N ALA A 32 1.48 11.51 0.80
CA ALA A 32 0.21 11.72 1.48
C ALA A 32 -0.84 10.76 0.96
N ALA A 33 -0.86 10.50 -0.35
CA ALA A 33 -1.79 9.55 -0.93
C ALA A 33 -1.54 8.15 -0.40
N ALA A 34 -0.28 7.78 -0.26
CA ALA A 34 0.06 6.47 0.28
C ALA A 34 -0.42 6.33 1.72
N HIS A 35 -0.24 7.37 2.51
CA HIS A 35 -0.69 7.35 3.89
C HIS A 35 -2.20 7.15 3.95
N ARG A 36 -2.92 7.87 3.13
CA ARG A 36 -4.37 7.79 3.10
C ARG A 36 -4.86 6.42 2.64
N ALA A 37 -4.22 5.89 1.61
CA ALA A 37 -4.60 4.57 1.10
C ALA A 37 -4.37 3.50 2.17
N TYR A 38 -3.28 3.61 2.91
CA TYR A 38 -3.00 2.67 3.97
C TYR A 38 -4.04 2.78 5.09
N ASP A 39 -4.37 4.02 5.49
CA ASP A 39 -5.34 4.20 6.56
C ASP A 39 -6.68 3.56 6.19
N ASP A 40 -7.10 3.74 4.95
CA ASP A 40 -8.35 3.13 4.51
C ASP A 40 -8.28 1.61 4.58
N LEU A 41 -7.18 1.05 4.11
CA LEU A 41 -7.02 -0.39 4.11
C LEU A 41 -6.91 -0.95 5.52
N ALA A 42 -6.16 -0.28 6.38
CA ALA A 42 -6.02 -0.72 7.76
C ALA A 42 -7.36 -0.67 8.49
N ARG A 43 -8.14 0.37 8.24
CA ARG A 43 -9.43 0.53 8.90
C ARG A 43 -10.38 -0.61 8.56
N VAL A 44 -10.40 -1.05 7.31
CA VAL A 44 -11.31 -2.14 6.94
C VAL A 44 -10.73 -3.51 7.30
N SER A 45 -9.41 -3.61 7.45
CA SER A 45 -8.78 -4.89 7.75
C SER A 45 -8.77 -5.22 9.22
N ALA A 46 -8.64 -4.20 10.07
CA ALA A 46 -8.52 -4.43 11.51
C ALA A 46 -9.69 -5.22 12.12
N PRO A 47 -10.95 -4.97 11.72
CA PRO A 47 -12.03 -5.76 12.29
C PRO A 47 -11.92 -7.25 11.97
N LEU A 48 -11.27 -7.59 10.88
CA LEU A 48 -11.17 -8.98 10.47
C LEU A 48 -9.95 -9.69 11.07
N ILE A 49 -8.79 -9.03 11.04
CA ILE A 49 -7.56 -9.68 11.48
C ILE A 49 -6.98 -9.08 12.76
N GLY A 50 -7.63 -8.05 13.30
CA GLY A 50 -7.14 -7.40 14.50
C GLY A 50 -6.05 -6.39 14.21
N GLN A 51 -5.89 -5.43 15.11
CA GLN A 51 -4.85 -4.43 14.95
C GLN A 51 -3.46 -5.08 14.99
N VAL A 52 -3.30 -6.08 15.84
CA VAL A 52 -2.03 -6.81 15.92
C VAL A 52 -1.71 -7.45 14.58
N GLY A 53 -2.73 -8.01 13.91
CA GLY A 53 -2.54 -8.61 12.60
C GLY A 53 -2.14 -7.57 11.55
N VAL A 54 -2.80 -6.41 11.58
CA VAL A 54 -2.44 -5.34 10.64
C VAL A 54 -1.00 -4.90 10.87
N ASP A 55 -0.62 -4.72 12.13
CA ASP A 55 0.74 -4.28 12.46
C ASP A 55 1.77 -5.31 12.01
N ALA A 56 1.46 -6.58 12.18
CA ALA A 56 2.37 -7.64 11.79
C ALA A 56 2.57 -7.66 10.28
N LEU A 57 1.50 -7.52 9.53
CA LEU A 57 1.60 -7.49 8.08
C LEU A 57 2.33 -6.26 7.60
N THR A 58 2.11 -5.12 8.25
CA THR A 58 2.81 -3.90 7.89
C THR A 58 4.31 -4.04 8.13
N GLY A 59 4.67 -4.60 9.28
CA GLY A 59 6.08 -4.82 9.59
C GLY A 59 6.75 -5.76 8.59
N ARG A 60 6.06 -6.82 8.23
CA ARG A 60 6.60 -7.76 7.25
C ARG A 60 6.75 -7.11 5.89
N THR A 61 5.73 -6.31 5.51
CA THR A 61 5.78 -5.60 4.24
C THR A 61 6.99 -4.67 4.18
N LEU A 62 7.21 -3.93 5.26
CA LEU A 62 8.34 -3.01 5.29
C LEU A 62 9.65 -3.76 5.19
N TYR A 63 9.77 -4.87 5.91
CA TYR A 63 10.97 -5.68 5.85
C TYR A 63 11.27 -6.13 4.42
N LEU A 64 10.25 -6.62 3.72
CA LEU A 64 10.43 -7.10 2.36
C LEU A 64 10.72 -5.94 1.40
N ALA A 65 10.06 -4.82 1.60
CA ALA A 65 10.25 -3.66 0.72
C ALA A 65 11.66 -3.09 0.86
N GLN A 66 12.22 -3.11 2.07
CA GLN A 66 13.56 -2.60 2.30
C GLN A 66 14.62 -3.38 1.54
N ARG A 67 14.34 -4.62 1.24
CA ARG A 67 15.29 -5.44 0.49
C ARG A 67 15.41 -4.98 -0.95
N LYS A 68 14.32 -4.45 -1.50
CA LYS A 68 14.32 -3.93 -2.85
C LYS A 68 14.63 -2.44 -2.90
N TYR A 69 14.18 -1.72 -1.89
CA TYR A 69 14.38 -0.28 -1.80
C TYR A 69 15.08 0.02 -0.47
N PRO A 70 16.42 -0.10 -0.44
CA PRO A 70 17.14 0.07 0.82
C PRO A 70 16.92 1.44 1.46
N TRP A 71 16.61 2.45 0.67
CA TRP A 71 16.38 3.79 1.20
C TRP A 71 15.10 3.89 2.02
N LEU A 72 14.27 2.85 2.04
CA LEU A 72 13.12 2.83 2.92
C LEU A 72 13.51 2.60 4.38
N VAL A 73 14.72 2.16 4.62
CA VAL A 73 15.23 2.03 5.97
C VAL A 73 15.68 3.40 6.43
N HIS A 74 15.01 3.93 7.44
CA HIS A 74 15.41 5.20 8.00
C HIS A 74 15.91 4.97 9.42
N ALA A 75 17.17 5.16 9.61
CA ALA A 75 17.82 4.75 10.84
C ALA A 75 17.32 5.52 12.04
N ARG A 76 16.95 6.76 11.84
CA ARG A 76 16.67 7.56 13.01
C ARG A 76 15.49 8.45 12.76
N GLU A 77 14.36 8.09 13.27
CA GLU A 77 13.19 8.89 13.10
C GLU A 77 13.00 9.82 14.25
N PRO A 78 12.59 11.04 13.97
CA PRO A 78 12.12 11.91 15.03
C PRO A 78 10.94 11.25 15.73
N GLU A 79 10.74 11.61 16.97
CA GLU A 79 9.67 11.01 17.76
C GLU A 79 8.29 11.27 17.21
N GLN A 80 8.15 12.27 16.38
CA GLN A 80 6.85 12.51 15.77
C GLN A 80 6.47 11.46 14.73
N TRP A 81 7.46 10.71 14.25
CA TRP A 81 7.19 9.66 13.27
C TRP A 81 6.91 8.36 13.99
N LYS A 82 5.67 7.91 13.94
CA LYS A 82 5.29 6.71 14.65
C LYS A 82 4.86 5.63 13.69
N GLY A 83 5.32 4.41 13.98
CA GLY A 83 4.91 3.26 13.21
C GLY A 83 5.64 3.11 11.89
N PRO A 84 5.54 1.94 11.31
CA PRO A 84 6.26 1.64 10.07
C PRO A 84 5.80 2.48 8.89
N LEU A 85 4.51 2.83 8.83
CA LEU A 85 4.04 3.60 7.70
C LEU A 85 4.55 5.02 7.73
N ALA A 86 4.66 5.61 8.92
CA ALA A 86 5.21 6.96 9.03
C ALA A 86 6.63 7.00 8.47
N GLN A 87 7.39 5.95 8.71
CA GLN A 87 8.72 5.83 8.17
C GLN A 87 8.71 5.78 6.65
N ILE A 88 7.78 5.01 6.10
CA ILE A 88 7.66 4.89 4.65
C ILE A 88 7.30 6.24 4.03
N VAL A 89 6.34 6.94 4.62
CA VAL A 89 5.92 8.24 4.11
C VAL A 89 7.08 9.22 4.10
N PHE A 90 7.82 9.24 5.21
CA PHE A 90 8.97 10.12 5.33
C PHE A 90 9.99 9.85 4.22
N CYS A 91 10.26 8.58 3.95
CA CYS A 91 11.22 8.20 2.92
C CYS A 91 10.72 8.54 1.52
N LEU A 92 9.43 8.32 1.27
CA LEU A 92 8.87 8.60 -0.04
C LEU A 92 8.96 10.07 -0.42
N GLU A 93 8.77 10.95 0.55
CA GLU A 93 8.80 12.38 0.30
C GLU A 93 10.14 12.85 -0.21
N ARG A 94 11.18 12.09 0.04
CA ARG A 94 12.53 12.47 -0.32
C ARG A 94 12.98 11.91 -1.66
N GLN A 95 12.11 11.17 -2.34
CA GLN A 95 12.48 10.54 -3.58
C GLN A 95 11.92 11.28 -4.78
N ASP A 96 12.51 11.03 -5.94
CA ASP A 96 11.93 11.48 -7.19
C ASP A 96 10.51 10.91 -7.32
N PRO A 97 9.56 11.68 -7.84
CA PRO A 97 8.17 11.20 -7.91
C PRO A 97 8.00 9.85 -8.61
N ALA A 98 8.76 9.60 -9.68
CA ALA A 98 8.65 8.32 -10.37
C ALA A 98 9.12 7.18 -9.49
N VAL A 99 10.22 7.39 -8.77
CA VAL A 99 10.76 6.39 -7.86
C VAL A 99 9.80 6.17 -6.71
N ALA A 100 9.27 7.25 -6.15
CA ALA A 100 8.32 7.14 -5.04
C ALA A 100 7.07 6.38 -5.46
N THR A 101 6.57 6.64 -6.66
CA THR A 101 5.38 5.94 -7.16
C THR A 101 5.63 4.45 -7.28
N GLU A 102 6.77 4.10 -7.85
CA GLU A 102 7.10 2.69 -8.04
C GLU A 102 7.23 1.99 -6.69
N ALA A 103 7.92 2.61 -5.76
CA ALA A 103 8.13 2.00 -4.45
C ALA A 103 6.82 1.87 -3.68
N ALA A 104 5.99 2.90 -3.70
CA ALA A 104 4.70 2.85 -3.03
C ALA A 104 3.82 1.75 -3.61
N GLY A 105 3.80 1.64 -4.93
CA GLY A 105 3.05 0.56 -5.57
C GLY A 105 3.53 -0.80 -5.14
N ALA A 106 4.84 -0.98 -5.05
CA ALA A 106 5.41 -2.24 -4.62
C ALA A 106 5.06 -2.55 -3.16
N VAL A 107 5.10 -1.53 -2.31
CA VAL A 107 4.76 -1.71 -0.90
C VAL A 107 3.31 -2.19 -0.76
N PHE A 108 2.39 -1.56 -1.45
CA PHE A 108 0.99 -1.97 -1.35
C PHE A 108 0.74 -3.31 -2.00
N ALA A 109 1.42 -3.62 -3.11
CA ALA A 109 1.28 -4.94 -3.72
C ALA A 109 1.77 -6.02 -2.77
N THR A 110 2.84 -5.74 -2.04
CA THR A 110 3.36 -6.68 -1.06
C THR A 110 2.39 -6.87 0.10
N PHE A 111 1.88 -5.76 0.65
CA PHE A 111 0.95 -5.83 1.75
C PHE A 111 -0.31 -6.61 1.37
N THR A 112 -0.90 -6.26 0.23
CA THR A 112 -2.13 -6.93 -0.19
C THR A 112 -1.87 -8.38 -0.59
N GLY A 113 -0.68 -8.67 -1.13
CA GLY A 113 -0.31 -10.04 -1.41
C GLY A 113 -0.18 -10.88 -0.16
N LEU A 114 0.34 -10.29 0.92
CA LEU A 114 0.39 -10.98 2.21
C LEU A 114 -1.02 -11.21 2.75
N LEU A 115 -1.93 -10.27 2.54
CA LEU A 115 -3.32 -10.48 2.92
C LEU A 115 -3.90 -11.69 2.18
N VAL A 116 -3.63 -11.79 0.88
CA VAL A 116 -4.12 -12.94 0.11
C VAL A 116 -3.60 -14.24 0.73
N THR A 117 -2.33 -14.26 1.08
CA THR A 117 -1.74 -15.44 1.68
C THR A 117 -2.36 -15.75 3.05
N PHE A 118 -2.66 -14.72 3.80
CA PHE A 118 -3.11 -14.87 5.17
C PHE A 118 -4.60 -15.19 5.29
N ILE A 119 -5.44 -14.52 4.52
CA ILE A 119 -6.89 -14.69 4.65
C ILE A 119 -7.56 -15.18 3.37
N GLY A 120 -6.81 -15.33 2.29
CA GLY A 120 -7.35 -15.84 1.05
C GLY A 120 -7.80 -14.74 0.11
N GLU A 121 -7.89 -15.11 -1.15
CA GLU A 121 -8.22 -14.17 -2.20
C GLU A 121 -9.63 -13.58 -2.06
N PRO A 122 -10.67 -14.38 -1.79
CA PRO A 122 -12.02 -13.80 -1.72
C PRO A 122 -12.18 -12.75 -0.63
N LEU A 123 -11.62 -13.00 0.54
CA LEU A 123 -11.72 -12.02 1.62
C LEU A 123 -10.89 -10.80 1.32
N THR A 124 -9.71 -10.98 0.76
CA THR A 124 -8.88 -9.84 0.38
C THR A 124 -9.60 -8.97 -0.64
N ALA A 125 -10.23 -9.59 -1.64
CA ALA A 125 -10.97 -8.82 -2.64
C ALA A 125 -12.07 -7.98 -1.99
N ARG A 126 -12.74 -8.54 -1.00
CA ARG A 126 -13.78 -7.80 -0.30
C ARG A 126 -13.22 -6.60 0.44
N LEU A 127 -12.08 -6.78 1.10
CA LEU A 127 -11.45 -5.68 1.80
C LEU A 127 -11.02 -4.58 0.84
N LEU A 128 -10.45 -4.97 -0.30
CA LEU A 128 -10.00 -3.98 -1.28
C LEU A 128 -11.17 -3.22 -1.87
N ARG A 129 -12.30 -3.88 -2.09
CA ARG A 129 -13.49 -3.20 -2.59
C ARG A 129 -14.00 -2.18 -1.59
N LYS A 130 -13.88 -2.49 -0.30
CA LYS A 130 -14.31 -1.56 0.74
C LYS A 130 -13.35 -0.40 0.91
N ALA A 131 -12.06 -0.70 0.89
CA ALA A 131 -11.04 0.33 1.12
C ALA A 131 -10.86 1.23 -0.08
N TRP A 132 -10.84 0.63 -1.25
CA TRP A 132 -10.50 1.33 -2.50
C TRP A 132 -11.54 0.99 -3.58
N PRO A 133 -12.79 1.42 -3.38
CA PRO A 133 -13.87 0.97 -4.29
C PRO A 133 -13.66 1.37 -5.75
N ASP A 134 -13.21 2.59 -5.98
CA ASP A 134 -13.08 3.06 -7.35
C ASP A 134 -11.93 2.36 -8.08
N ALA A 135 -10.80 2.20 -7.38
CA ALA A 135 -9.65 1.58 -8.01
C ALA A 135 -9.88 0.11 -8.27
N PHE A 136 -10.52 -0.59 -7.34
CA PHE A 136 -10.76 -2.01 -7.51
C PHE A 136 -11.77 -2.28 -8.61
N ALA A 137 -12.82 -1.48 -8.67
CA ALA A 137 -13.84 -1.63 -9.70
C ALA A 137 -13.25 -1.42 -11.09
N ASP A 138 -12.41 -0.38 -11.23
CA ASP A 138 -11.78 -0.10 -12.51
C ASP A 138 -10.88 -1.25 -12.95
N ALA A 139 -10.09 -1.75 -12.02
CA ALA A 139 -9.17 -2.84 -12.34
C ALA A 139 -9.95 -4.09 -12.73
N SER A 140 -11.04 -4.36 -12.03
CA SER A 140 -11.87 -5.52 -12.31
C SER A 140 -12.49 -5.42 -13.68
N THR A 141 -12.98 -4.22 -14.03
CA THR A 141 -13.59 -3.99 -15.31
C THR A 141 -12.59 -4.20 -16.44
N GLU A 142 -11.37 -3.74 -16.23
CA GLU A 142 -10.36 -3.87 -17.26
C GLU A 142 -10.00 -5.32 -17.55
N GLU A 143 -10.23 -6.19 -16.59
CA GLU A 143 -9.88 -7.59 -16.77
C GLU A 143 -10.93 -8.39 -17.49
N THR A 144 -12.09 -7.85 -17.66
CA THR A 144 -13.11 -8.53 -18.42
C THR A 144 -13.07 -8.11 -19.88
#